data_92b0b040d1c7ee0c88c28076ba712c74
#
_entry.id   92b0b040d1c7ee0c88c28076ba712c74
#
_cell.length_a   1.000
_cell.length_b   1.000
_cell.length_c   1.000
_cell.angle_alpha   90.00
_cell.angle_beta   90.00
_cell.angle_gamma   90.00
#
_symmetry.space_group_name_H-M   'P 1'
#
loop_
_entity.id
_entity.type
_entity.pdbx_description
1 polymer ?
#
loop_
_entity_poly.entity_id
_entity_poly.type
_entity_poly.pdbx_seq_one_letter_code
_entity_poly.pdbx_strand_id
1 'polypeptide(L)'
;MTKNVLIVDDSATMRKIIMRGIRQAGIDNAEFKEAGDGVEGLQAVEGATFDLILSDVNMPNMNGLDFVKEVTGKVASPPPIVMITTEGSEEVINEAMTRGAKGYLQKPFTPEKIQEIIGPYLS
;
A
#
# COMPACT_ATOMS: atom_id res chain seq x y z
N MET A 1 9.77 -17.51 4.43
CA MET A 1 10.49 -16.32 3.90
C MET A 1 9.81 -15.05 4.36
N THR A 2 10.61 -14.09 4.77
CA THR A 2 10.10 -12.80 5.18
C THR A 2 9.73 -11.95 3.97
N LYS A 3 8.58 -11.32 4.02
CA LYS A 3 8.10 -10.38 3.01
C LYS A 3 8.17 -8.97 3.54
N ASN A 4 8.73 -8.06 2.77
CA ASN A 4 8.89 -6.67 3.16
C ASN A 4 7.75 -5.83 2.60
N VAL A 5 7.00 -5.19 3.48
CA VAL A 5 5.80 -4.41 3.13
C VAL A 5 6.01 -2.95 3.54
N LEU A 6 5.82 -2.05 2.60
CA LEU A 6 5.81 -0.61 2.87
C LEU A 6 4.37 -0.15 3.03
N ILE A 7 4.09 0.55 4.13
CA ILE A 7 2.77 1.13 4.38
C ILE A 7 2.89 2.65 4.35
N VAL A 8 2.18 3.26 3.42
CA VAL A 8 2.19 4.71 3.19
C VAL A 8 0.83 5.28 3.55
N ASP A 9 0.75 6.01 4.64
CA ASP A 9 -0.49 6.60 5.14
C ASP A 9 -0.10 7.72 6.11
N ASP A 10 -0.75 8.87 6.05
CA ASP A 10 -0.41 10.01 6.91
C ASP A 10 -0.87 9.82 8.36
N SER A 11 -1.70 8.83 8.64
CA SER A 11 -2.16 8.49 9.99
C SER A 11 -1.32 7.36 10.57
N ALA A 12 -0.53 7.65 11.61
CA ALA A 12 0.22 6.63 12.32
C ALA A 12 -0.70 5.56 12.92
N THR A 13 -1.86 5.99 13.42
CA THR A 13 -2.87 5.06 13.95
C THR A 13 -3.36 4.11 12.87
N MET A 14 -3.65 4.63 11.69
CA MET A 14 -4.11 3.79 10.58
C MET A 14 -3.02 2.81 10.13
N ARG A 15 -1.76 3.24 10.09
CA ARG A 15 -0.68 2.31 9.75
C ARG A 15 -0.64 1.12 10.71
N LYS A 16 -0.82 1.37 12.01
CA LYS A 16 -0.87 0.30 13.01
C LYS A 16 -2.08 -0.60 12.85
N ILE A 17 -3.24 -0.03 12.50
CA ILE A 17 -4.46 -0.80 12.22
C ILE A 17 -4.25 -1.73 11.04
N ILE A 18 -3.60 -1.24 9.98
CA ILE A 18 -3.30 -2.06 8.79
C ILE A 18 -2.36 -3.22 9.16
N MET A 19 -1.29 -2.94 9.90
CA MET A 19 -0.35 -3.98 10.33
C MET A 19 -1.03 -5.04 11.18
N ARG A 20 -1.87 -4.60 12.13
CA ARG A 20 -2.64 -5.53 12.98
C ARG A 20 -3.59 -6.37 12.15
N GLY A 21 -4.28 -5.74 11.19
CA GLY A 21 -5.22 -6.45 10.32
C GLY A 21 -4.53 -7.54 9.50
N ILE A 22 -3.34 -7.27 9.00
CA ILE A 22 -2.57 -8.27 8.25
C ILE A 22 -2.20 -9.44 9.15
N ARG A 23 -1.77 -9.19 10.39
CA ARG A 23 -1.49 -10.25 11.35
C ARG A 23 -2.74 -11.06 11.70
N GLN A 24 -3.87 -10.39 11.91
CA GLN A 24 -5.14 -11.04 12.21
C GLN A 24 -5.65 -11.89 11.04
N ALA A 25 -5.24 -11.56 9.82
CA ALA A 25 -5.56 -12.35 8.63
C ALA A 25 -4.72 -13.63 8.53
N GLY A 26 -3.82 -13.86 9.48
CA GLY A 26 -2.96 -15.05 9.49
C GLY A 26 -1.66 -14.88 8.74
N ILE A 27 -1.33 -13.68 8.31
CA ILE A 27 -0.08 -13.40 7.59
C ILE A 27 0.97 -13.00 8.63
N ASP A 28 1.89 -13.90 8.92
CA ASP A 28 2.88 -13.72 9.99
C ASP A 28 4.32 -13.56 9.50
N ASN A 29 4.52 -13.57 8.19
CA ASN A 29 5.84 -13.47 7.58
C ASN A 29 6.16 -12.07 7.04
N ALA A 30 5.38 -11.05 7.40
CA ALA A 30 5.58 -9.69 6.91
C ALA A 30 6.38 -8.85 7.88
N GLU A 31 7.35 -8.12 7.34
CA GLU A 31 8.03 -7.05 8.06
C GLU A 31 7.59 -5.72 7.45
N PHE A 32 7.34 -4.74 8.29
CA PHE A 32 6.72 -3.49 7.86
C PHE A 32 7.68 -2.31 7.97
N LYS A 33 7.66 -1.47 6.96
CA LYS A 33 8.24 -0.13 7.01
C LYS A 33 7.11 0.87 6.82
N GLU A 34 7.16 1.97 7.53
CA GLU A 34 6.11 2.99 7.50
C GLU A 34 6.60 4.27 6.85
N ALA A 35 5.71 4.93 6.13
CA ALA A 35 5.94 6.25 5.56
C ALA A 35 4.70 7.11 5.77
N GLY A 36 4.90 8.39 6.08
CA GLY A 36 3.82 9.31 6.43
C GLY A 36 3.18 10.01 5.24
N ASP A 37 3.78 9.93 4.07
CA ASP A 37 3.22 10.51 2.84
C ASP A 37 3.91 9.92 1.62
N GLY A 38 3.50 10.36 0.44
CA GLY A 38 4.07 9.86 -0.81
C GLY A 38 5.53 10.21 -1.01
N VAL A 39 5.99 11.34 -0.48
CA VAL A 39 7.40 11.74 -0.59
C VAL A 39 8.28 10.79 0.21
N GLU A 40 7.89 10.53 1.47
CA GLU A 40 8.61 9.56 2.31
C GLU A 40 8.54 8.15 1.72
N GLY A 41 7.37 7.78 1.18
CA GLY A 41 7.19 6.48 0.54
C GLY A 41 8.13 6.30 -0.65
N LEU A 42 8.24 7.31 -1.49
CA LEU A 42 9.13 7.26 -2.64
C LEU A 42 10.60 7.13 -2.22
N GLN A 43 11.00 7.87 -1.19
CA GLN A 43 12.35 7.76 -0.63
C GLN A 43 12.62 6.35 -0.12
N ALA A 44 11.64 5.74 0.55
CA ALA A 44 11.78 4.37 1.05
C ALA A 44 11.95 3.37 -0.09
N VAL A 45 11.18 3.50 -1.15
CA VAL A 45 11.25 2.61 -2.33
C VAL A 45 12.60 2.75 -3.04
N GLU A 46 13.13 3.95 -3.11
CA GLU A 46 14.43 4.19 -3.73
C GLU A 46 15.58 3.61 -2.90
N GLY A 47 15.39 3.49 -1.58
CA GLY A 47 16.43 3.04 -0.65
C GLY A 47 16.37 1.57 -0.26
N ALA A 48 15.30 0.84 -0.60
CA ALA A 48 15.11 -0.55 -0.19
C ALA A 48 14.19 -1.28 -1.15
N THR A 49 14.24 -2.62 -1.08
CA THR A 49 13.37 -3.48 -1.91
C THR A 49 12.17 -3.94 -1.10
N PHE A 50 10.99 -3.86 -1.69
CA PHE A 50 9.74 -4.30 -1.06
C PHE A 50 9.04 -5.35 -1.91
N ASP A 51 8.29 -6.22 -1.25
CA ASP A 51 7.45 -7.23 -1.91
C ASP A 51 6.05 -6.71 -2.18
N LEU A 52 5.62 -5.70 -1.41
CA LEU A 52 4.30 -5.10 -1.53
C LEU A 52 4.33 -3.69 -0.96
N ILE A 53 3.60 -2.78 -1.62
CA ILE A 53 3.37 -1.42 -1.12
C ILE A 53 1.88 -1.26 -0.90
N LEU A 54 1.51 -0.76 0.30
CA LEU A 54 0.13 -0.41 0.63
C LEU A 54 0.08 1.10 0.80
N SER A 55 -0.78 1.78 0.07
CA SER A 55 -0.82 3.24 0.08
C SER A 55 -2.24 3.78 0.18
N ASP A 56 -2.44 4.77 1.04
CA ASP A 56 -3.67 5.57 1.04
C ASP A 56 -3.68 6.48 -0.20
N VAL A 57 -4.84 6.99 -0.54
CA VAL A 57 -5.01 7.94 -1.65
C VAL A 57 -4.78 9.38 -1.17
N ASN A 58 -5.40 9.76 -0.06
CA ASN A 58 -5.39 11.15 0.43
C ASN A 58 -4.28 11.37 1.45
N MET A 59 -3.20 12.00 1.03
CA MET A 59 -2.05 12.29 1.87
C MET A 59 -1.50 13.67 1.55
N PRO A 60 -0.86 14.36 2.52
CA PRO A 60 -0.20 15.64 2.22
C PRO A 60 1.07 15.44 1.40
N ASN A 61 1.57 16.51 0.84
CA ASN A 61 2.82 16.60 0.08
C ASN A 61 2.81 15.84 -1.24
N MET A 62 2.44 14.56 -1.22
CA MET A 62 2.24 13.76 -2.43
C MET A 62 1.12 12.76 -2.13
N ASN A 63 0.01 12.82 -2.86
CA ASN A 63 -1.10 11.90 -2.67
C ASN A 63 -0.78 10.52 -3.25
N GLY A 64 -1.65 9.55 -2.95
CA GLY A 64 -1.43 8.16 -3.37
C GLY A 64 -1.44 7.96 -4.88
N LEU A 65 -2.24 8.71 -5.62
CA LEU A 65 -2.28 8.59 -7.08
C LEU A 65 -0.96 9.04 -7.69
N ASP A 66 -0.42 10.17 -7.22
CA ASP A 66 0.87 10.66 -7.69
C ASP A 66 2.01 9.76 -7.23
N PHE A 67 1.91 9.20 -6.03
CA PHE A 67 2.88 8.25 -5.51
C PHE A 67 2.98 7.01 -6.42
N VAL A 68 1.85 6.44 -6.81
CA VAL A 68 1.82 5.28 -7.74
C VAL A 68 2.54 5.65 -9.05
N LYS A 69 2.20 6.80 -9.61
CA LYS A 69 2.80 7.26 -10.87
C LYS A 69 4.32 7.42 -10.73
N GLU A 70 4.77 8.02 -9.63
CA GLU A 70 6.20 8.25 -9.41
C GLU A 70 6.96 6.93 -9.21
N VAL A 71 6.42 6.00 -8.46
CA VAL A 71 7.06 4.69 -8.24
C VAL A 71 7.17 3.93 -9.55
N THR A 72 6.08 3.84 -10.30
CA THR A 72 6.07 3.08 -11.56
C THR A 72 6.93 3.73 -12.63
N GLY A 73 7.13 5.05 -12.57
CA GLY A 73 7.97 5.76 -13.51
C GLY A 73 9.46 5.76 -13.19
N LYS A 74 9.82 5.61 -11.92
CA LYS A 74 11.21 5.72 -11.47
C LYS A 74 11.87 4.38 -11.14
N VAL A 75 11.08 3.36 -10.82
CA VAL A 75 11.59 2.05 -10.44
C VAL A 75 11.41 1.10 -11.61
N ALA A 76 12.50 0.46 -12.05
CA ALA A 76 12.48 -0.40 -13.24
C ALA A 76 11.56 -1.61 -13.09
N SER A 77 11.53 -2.21 -11.89
CA SER A 77 10.63 -3.33 -11.57
C SER A 77 9.89 -3.00 -10.29
N PRO A 78 8.85 -2.15 -10.37
CA PRO A 78 8.18 -1.68 -9.16
C PRO A 78 7.46 -2.82 -8.46
N PRO A 79 7.49 -2.84 -7.11
CA PRO A 79 6.69 -3.82 -6.37
C PRO A 79 5.21 -3.54 -6.60
N PRO A 80 4.34 -4.55 -6.43
CA PRO A 80 2.90 -4.33 -6.55
C PRO A 80 2.43 -3.31 -5.52
N ILE A 81 1.53 -2.42 -5.94
CA ILE A 81 0.95 -1.38 -5.08
C ILE A 81 -0.54 -1.65 -4.97
N VAL A 82 -1.03 -1.80 -3.74
CA VAL A 82 -2.45 -1.94 -3.43
C VAL A 82 -2.89 -0.70 -2.68
N MET A 83 -3.93 -0.04 -3.16
CA MET A 83 -4.46 1.14 -2.50
C MET A 83 -5.33 0.73 -1.33
N ILE A 84 -5.21 1.43 -0.20
CA ILE A 84 -6.08 1.24 0.97
C ILE A 84 -6.71 2.58 1.28
N THR A 85 -8.02 2.71 1.08
CA THR A 85 -8.65 4.02 1.12
C THR A 85 -10.11 3.95 1.56
N THR A 86 -10.60 5.06 2.15
CA THR A 86 -12.03 5.28 2.36
C THR A 86 -12.68 5.80 1.08
N GLU A 87 -11.87 6.27 0.13
CA GLU A 87 -12.33 6.83 -1.14
C GLU A 87 -12.67 5.68 -2.10
N GLY A 88 -13.93 5.26 -2.09
CA GLY A 88 -14.39 4.12 -2.88
C GLY A 88 -14.95 4.49 -4.25
N SER A 89 -14.75 5.73 -4.72
CA SER A 89 -15.30 6.12 -6.02
C SER A 89 -14.62 5.35 -7.15
N GLU A 90 -15.41 4.96 -8.13
CA GLU A 90 -14.93 4.24 -9.29
C GLU A 90 -13.86 5.04 -10.04
N GLU A 91 -14.03 6.37 -10.10
CA GLU A 91 -13.08 7.26 -10.77
C GLU A 91 -11.70 7.20 -10.14
N VAL A 92 -11.62 7.26 -8.81
CA VAL A 92 -10.34 7.22 -8.09
C VAL A 92 -9.68 5.86 -8.25
N ILE A 93 -10.45 4.79 -8.12
CA ILE A 93 -9.94 3.43 -8.26
C ILE A 93 -9.40 3.21 -9.67
N ASN A 94 -10.16 3.61 -10.69
CA ASN A 94 -9.75 3.47 -12.09
C ASN A 94 -8.50 4.28 -12.37
N GLU A 95 -8.39 5.48 -11.83
CA GLU A 95 -7.20 6.31 -12.00
C GLU A 95 -5.98 5.65 -11.38
N ALA A 96 -6.11 5.09 -10.17
CA ALA A 96 -5.01 4.38 -9.52
C ALA A 96 -4.54 3.19 -10.35
N MET A 97 -5.49 2.39 -10.86
CA MET A 97 -5.17 1.22 -11.68
C MET A 97 -4.51 1.62 -12.99
N THR A 98 -4.99 2.69 -13.63
CA THR A 98 -4.41 3.23 -14.86
C THR A 98 -2.97 3.67 -14.64
N ARG A 99 -2.66 4.23 -13.48
CA ARG A 99 -1.30 4.68 -13.15
C ARG A 99 -0.37 3.55 -12.73
N GLY A 100 -0.89 2.34 -12.51
CA GLY A 100 -0.09 1.16 -12.23
C GLY A 100 -0.36 0.41 -10.94
N ALA A 101 -1.34 0.84 -10.14
CA ALA A 101 -1.75 0.07 -8.96
C ALA A 101 -2.34 -1.27 -9.39
N LYS A 102 -2.16 -2.30 -8.54
CA LYS A 102 -2.59 -3.66 -8.86
C LYS A 102 -3.90 -4.04 -8.21
N GLY A 103 -4.35 -3.29 -7.22
CA GLY A 103 -5.62 -3.55 -6.56
C GLY A 103 -5.95 -2.47 -5.56
N TYR A 104 -7.07 -2.66 -4.86
CA TYR A 104 -7.48 -1.74 -3.81
C TYR A 104 -8.21 -2.49 -2.71
N LEU A 105 -8.17 -1.92 -1.49
CA LEU A 105 -8.86 -2.41 -0.33
C LEU A 105 -9.57 -1.21 0.30
N GLN A 106 -10.90 -1.27 0.43
CA GLN A 106 -11.68 -0.17 0.95
C GLN A 106 -11.78 -0.25 2.48
N LYS A 107 -11.59 0.87 3.15
CA LYS A 107 -11.79 0.99 4.60
C LYS A 107 -13.29 1.20 4.90
N PRO A 108 -13.82 0.62 5.96
CA PRO A 108 -13.18 -0.34 6.88
C PRO A 108 -13.06 -1.72 6.22
N PHE A 109 -12.01 -2.44 6.59
CA PHE A 109 -11.75 -3.77 6.04
C PHE A 109 -11.79 -4.84 7.13
N THR A 110 -11.98 -6.10 6.71
CA THR A 110 -11.98 -7.26 7.60
C THR A 110 -10.72 -8.09 7.37
N PRO A 111 -10.32 -8.95 8.31
CA PRO A 111 -9.21 -9.88 8.08
C PRO A 111 -9.42 -10.76 6.85
N GLU A 112 -10.67 -11.19 6.59
CA GLU A 112 -11.02 -12.01 5.42
C GLU A 112 -10.75 -11.25 4.12
N LYS A 113 -11.09 -9.96 4.08
CA LYS A 113 -10.87 -9.13 2.91
C LYS A 113 -9.39 -8.87 2.68
N ILE A 114 -8.63 -8.68 3.76
CA ILE A 114 -7.18 -8.54 3.70
C ILE A 114 -6.57 -9.81 3.10
N GLN A 115 -6.98 -10.98 3.59
CA GLN A 115 -6.45 -12.24 3.07
C GLN A 115 -6.77 -12.41 1.59
N GLU A 116 -7.97 -12.03 1.18
CA GLU A 116 -8.41 -12.13 -0.22
C GLU A 116 -7.56 -11.24 -1.15
N ILE A 117 -7.32 -9.98 -0.75
CA ILE A 117 -6.71 -8.98 -1.63
C ILE A 117 -5.20 -8.91 -1.45
N ILE A 118 -4.71 -8.98 -0.23
CA ILE A 118 -3.28 -8.81 0.09
C ILE A 118 -2.57 -10.15 0.22
N GLY A 119 -3.25 -11.18 0.71
CA GLY A 119 -2.65 -12.50 0.94
C GLY A 119 -1.87 -13.06 -0.24
N PRO A 120 -2.40 -12.99 -1.48
CA PRO A 120 -1.65 -13.54 -2.63
C PRO A 120 -0.28 -12.91 -2.85
N TYR A 121 -0.08 -11.66 -2.46
CA TYR A 121 1.22 -10.99 -2.63
C TYR A 121 2.21 -11.38 -1.55
N LEU A 122 1.75 -11.96 -0.46
CA LEU A 122 2.58 -12.28 0.71
C LEU A 122 2.70 -13.79 0.97
N SER A 123 2.18 -14.58 0.08
CA SER A 123 2.26 -16.04 0.20
C SER A 123 3.54 -16.62 -0.41
#